data_b366ec0d084cd96e588bfbb329e62536
#
_entry.id   b366ec0d084cd96e588bfbb329e62536
#
_cell.length_a   1.000
_cell.length_b   1.000
_cell.length_c   1.000
_cell.angle_alpha   90.00
_cell.angle_beta   90.00
_cell.angle_gamma   90.00
#
_symmetry.space_group_name_H-M   'P 1'
#
loop_
_entity.id
_entity.type
_entity.pdbx_description
1 polymer ?
#
loop_
_entity_poly.entity_id
_entity_poly.type
_entity_poly.pdbx_seq_one_letter_code
_entity_poly.pdbx_strand_id
1 'polypeptide(L)'
;MFRRRAFSGIWLGSFVLNIMTALLHGPLTQTNIALALLIASGSTAQAWLGSWMVTHWQRSAWRNLERELDALIFMLLGGVLSCLLAASVGVSGLYAANLINRADFIYSWWNWYVGDTLGVLIFAPFPLRLLNRSANKWDNQHSYSFVSILLMTSLLWLAFYGTAHLIKIDREYHLKSDCEDVAKRISDRLLTHREVLNSLHNFIEATPEFSFKQFELFTKITLEDNPDIFALSFNDLVTNGSRPAFEHTMSGMSPLGRFQITERDSERRLIRAATRDEYVAVRYIVPLANNQPAVGFDINSEPIRRDAINRARAANNMAVTMPLQLVQEEKTRVGVLELMPVEEIPAIGGAEHAAPRILGFAVSVIKVDEMIEIATSGHVPGGLQFRVTDLKAPKGKELLYLSDTGSSINISSERKSDWKTGLHVGGRDWEFSAYTADVYLQQQRPLIAWGMGGIAIIITGLMQLLVVGMAGRVNEIRRTNDAVSAYLDNLFN
;
A
#
# COMPACT_ATOMS: atom_id res chain seq x y z
N MET A 1 12.17 -0.77 -54.58
CA MET A 1 13.34 -0.05 -54.08
C MET A 1 13.18 0.56 -52.66
N PHE A 2 11.99 1.02 -52.27
CA PHE A 2 11.74 1.63 -50.94
C PHE A 2 11.74 0.63 -49.74
N ARG A 3 11.44 -0.66 -49.95
CA ARG A 3 11.31 -1.69 -48.87
C ARG A 3 12.54 -1.81 -47.96
N ARG A 4 13.76 -1.89 -48.53
CA ARG A 4 14.99 -2.08 -47.73
C ARG A 4 15.41 -0.83 -46.94
N ARG A 5 15.13 0.37 -47.46
CA ARG A 5 15.46 1.65 -46.79
C ARG A 5 14.49 1.97 -45.65
N ALA A 6 13.20 1.51 -45.74
CA ALA A 6 12.22 1.72 -44.68
C ALA A 6 12.57 0.89 -43.42
N PHE A 7 13.05 -0.34 -43.57
CA PHE A 7 13.41 -1.19 -42.41
C PHE A 7 14.56 -0.61 -41.60
N SER A 8 15.60 -0.04 -42.25
CA SER A 8 16.68 0.63 -41.53
C SER A 8 16.20 1.86 -40.75
N GLY A 9 15.25 2.62 -41.32
CA GLY A 9 14.64 3.75 -40.63
C GLY A 9 13.81 3.35 -39.40
N ILE A 10 13.03 2.25 -39.52
CA ILE A 10 12.24 1.71 -38.40
C ILE A 10 13.19 1.23 -37.28
N TRP A 11 14.24 0.48 -37.65
CA TRP A 11 15.20 -0.03 -36.69
C TRP A 11 15.90 1.11 -35.94
N LEU A 12 16.42 2.10 -36.68
CA LEU A 12 17.12 3.24 -36.07
C LEU A 12 16.18 4.08 -35.18
N GLY A 13 14.96 4.35 -35.65
CA GLY A 13 13.97 5.11 -34.89
C GLY A 13 13.58 4.40 -33.60
N SER A 14 13.32 3.09 -33.64
CA SER A 14 13.02 2.30 -32.44
C SER A 14 14.21 2.23 -31.50
N PHE A 15 15.43 2.04 -32.03
CA PHE A 15 16.65 2.03 -31.21
C PHE A 15 16.87 3.36 -30.47
N VAL A 16 16.82 4.47 -31.18
CA VAL A 16 17.00 5.81 -30.59
C VAL A 16 15.94 6.10 -29.54
N LEU A 17 14.66 5.76 -29.81
CA LEU A 17 13.57 5.96 -28.85
C LEU A 17 13.81 5.18 -27.55
N ASN A 18 14.22 3.91 -27.64
CA ASN A 18 14.48 3.09 -26.46
C ASN A 18 15.70 3.57 -25.67
N ILE A 19 16.75 4.05 -26.34
CA ILE A 19 17.91 4.66 -25.68
C ILE A 19 17.50 5.96 -24.97
N MET A 20 16.73 6.83 -25.62
CA MET A 20 16.24 8.06 -24.99
C MET A 20 15.36 7.75 -23.76
N THR A 21 14.48 6.77 -23.86
CA THR A 21 13.65 6.33 -22.74
C THR A 21 14.52 5.81 -21.59
N ALA A 22 15.56 5.03 -21.86
CA ALA A 22 16.48 4.56 -20.85
C ALA A 22 17.22 5.70 -20.14
N LEU A 23 17.67 6.71 -20.89
CA LEU A 23 18.34 7.90 -20.35
C LEU A 23 17.45 8.74 -19.43
N LEU A 24 16.16 8.79 -19.70
CA LEU A 24 15.20 9.51 -18.83
C LEU A 24 14.99 8.82 -17.47
N HIS A 25 15.25 7.52 -17.38
CA HIS A 25 15.06 6.72 -16.16
C HIS A 25 16.39 6.46 -15.39
N GLY A 26 17.53 6.82 -15.95
CA GLY A 26 18.81 6.65 -15.29
C GLY A 26 20.01 6.56 -16.23
N PRO A 27 21.20 6.23 -15.70
CA PRO A 27 22.40 6.06 -16.52
C PRO A 27 22.29 4.87 -17.47
N LEU A 28 22.86 4.98 -18.67
CA LEU A 28 22.89 3.89 -19.64
C LEU A 28 23.74 2.72 -19.14
N THR A 29 23.12 1.56 -19.06
CA THR A 29 23.78 0.30 -18.75
C THR A 29 23.95 -0.55 -20.03
N GLN A 30 24.82 -1.55 -19.99
CA GLN A 30 24.94 -2.54 -21.08
C GLN A 30 23.63 -3.27 -21.34
N THR A 31 22.87 -3.55 -20.29
CA THR A 31 21.54 -4.18 -20.38
C THR A 31 20.56 -3.29 -21.14
N ASN A 32 20.54 -1.98 -20.89
CA ASN A 32 19.68 -1.04 -21.61
C ASN A 32 19.98 -0.98 -23.10
N ILE A 33 21.26 -1.02 -23.47
CA ILE A 33 21.69 -1.04 -24.88
C ILE A 33 21.30 -2.35 -25.56
N ALA A 34 21.51 -3.49 -24.89
CA ALA A 34 21.13 -4.81 -25.42
C ALA A 34 19.61 -4.91 -25.64
N LEU A 35 18.81 -4.40 -24.69
CA LEU A 35 17.35 -4.34 -24.80
C LEU A 35 16.92 -3.42 -25.96
N ALA A 36 17.51 -2.24 -26.11
CA ALA A 36 17.21 -1.32 -27.20
C ALA A 36 17.48 -1.97 -28.57
N LEU A 37 18.58 -2.73 -28.70
CA LEU A 37 18.90 -3.51 -29.91
C LEU A 37 17.87 -4.61 -30.16
N LEU A 38 17.48 -5.36 -29.13
CA LEU A 38 16.48 -6.44 -29.22
C LEU A 38 15.12 -5.89 -29.64
N ILE A 39 14.65 -4.83 -28.97
CA ILE A 39 13.34 -4.20 -29.24
C ILE A 39 13.33 -3.61 -30.67
N ALA A 40 14.37 -2.92 -31.08
CA ALA A 40 14.49 -2.38 -32.44
C ALA A 40 14.45 -3.48 -33.52
N SER A 41 15.09 -4.63 -33.23
CA SER A 41 15.05 -5.80 -34.11
C SER A 41 13.66 -6.43 -34.14
N GLY A 42 12.97 -6.53 -33.00
CA GLY A 42 11.59 -6.98 -32.89
C GLY A 42 10.60 -6.11 -33.66
N SER A 43 10.68 -4.77 -33.52
CA SER A 43 9.85 -3.82 -34.26
C SER A 43 10.10 -3.88 -35.78
N THR A 44 11.34 -4.09 -36.19
CA THR A 44 11.68 -4.26 -37.60
C THR A 44 11.16 -5.58 -38.17
N ALA A 45 11.26 -6.67 -37.39
CA ALA A 45 10.73 -7.97 -37.76
C ALA A 45 9.18 -7.95 -37.84
N GLN A 46 8.51 -7.25 -36.94
CA GLN A 46 7.06 -6.97 -37.00
C GLN A 46 6.69 -6.28 -38.31
N ALA A 47 7.38 -5.19 -38.67
CA ALA A 47 7.12 -4.46 -39.90
C ALA A 47 7.38 -5.31 -41.15
N TRP A 48 8.43 -6.14 -41.13
CA TRP A 48 8.71 -7.10 -42.19
C TRP A 48 7.61 -8.15 -42.31
N LEU A 49 7.20 -8.77 -41.21
CA LEU A 49 6.14 -9.78 -41.15
C LEU A 49 4.81 -9.22 -41.66
N GLY A 50 4.38 -8.06 -41.13
CA GLY A 50 3.14 -7.40 -41.59
C GLY A 50 3.18 -7.06 -43.07
N SER A 51 4.30 -6.51 -43.56
CA SER A 51 4.48 -6.23 -44.99
C SER A 51 4.45 -7.51 -45.85
N TRP A 52 5.04 -8.61 -45.37
CA TRP A 52 5.04 -9.89 -46.05
C TRP A 52 3.60 -10.47 -46.11
N MET A 53 2.90 -10.53 -44.98
CA MET A 53 1.53 -11.04 -44.90
C MET A 53 0.60 -10.24 -45.82
N VAL A 54 0.59 -8.92 -45.75
CA VAL A 54 -0.26 -8.03 -46.56
C VAL A 54 0.04 -8.23 -48.06
N THR A 55 1.31 -8.26 -48.46
CA THR A 55 1.67 -8.40 -49.89
C THR A 55 1.42 -9.79 -50.45
N HIS A 56 1.51 -10.84 -49.61
CA HIS A 56 1.24 -12.22 -50.05
C HIS A 56 -0.25 -12.46 -50.26
N TRP A 57 -1.10 -11.94 -49.36
CA TRP A 57 -2.54 -12.19 -49.39
C TRP A 57 -3.33 -11.20 -50.28
N GLN A 58 -2.94 -9.91 -50.26
CA GLN A 58 -3.65 -8.87 -51.05
C GLN A 58 -3.02 -8.56 -52.41
N ARG A 59 -1.88 -9.17 -52.72
CA ARG A 59 -1.11 -8.91 -53.97
C ARG A 59 -0.92 -7.42 -54.22
N SER A 60 -1.75 -6.76 -55.06
CA SER A 60 -1.68 -5.32 -55.40
C SER A 60 -2.79 -4.48 -54.73
N ALA A 61 -3.85 -5.08 -54.18
CA ALA A 61 -5.02 -4.40 -53.66
C ALA A 61 -4.70 -3.50 -52.45
N TRP A 62 -3.66 -3.83 -51.64
CA TRP A 62 -3.20 -3.03 -50.51
C TRP A 62 -2.71 -1.62 -50.90
N ARG A 63 -2.41 -1.39 -52.18
CA ARG A 63 -1.90 -0.09 -52.62
C ARG A 63 -2.98 0.99 -52.67
N ASN A 64 -4.16 0.61 -52.99
CA ASN A 64 -5.28 1.56 -53.24
C ASN A 64 -6.26 1.60 -52.08
N LEU A 65 -6.44 0.52 -51.31
CA LEU A 65 -7.38 0.39 -50.17
C LEU A 65 -8.79 0.98 -50.54
N GLU A 66 -9.26 0.73 -51.77
CA GLU A 66 -10.53 1.29 -52.27
C GLU A 66 -11.74 0.54 -51.70
N ARG A 67 -11.55 -0.76 -51.38
CA ARG A 67 -12.63 -1.61 -50.84
C ARG A 67 -12.47 -1.73 -49.30
N GLU A 68 -13.58 -1.71 -48.61
CA GLU A 68 -13.63 -1.86 -47.13
C GLU A 68 -12.99 -3.17 -46.70
N LEU A 69 -13.18 -4.27 -47.48
CA LEU A 69 -12.60 -5.58 -47.23
C LEU A 69 -11.06 -5.55 -47.31
N ASP A 70 -10.50 -4.84 -48.28
CA ASP A 70 -9.04 -4.71 -48.43
C ASP A 70 -8.41 -3.95 -47.26
N ALA A 71 -9.13 -2.89 -46.76
CA ALA A 71 -8.73 -2.17 -45.57
C ALA A 71 -8.80 -3.05 -44.32
N LEU A 72 -9.86 -3.84 -44.15
CA LEU A 72 -10.00 -4.77 -43.04
C LEU A 72 -8.87 -5.81 -43.01
N ILE A 73 -8.58 -6.45 -44.16
CA ILE A 73 -7.48 -7.42 -44.26
C ILE A 73 -6.12 -6.76 -43.97
N PHE A 74 -5.90 -5.54 -44.48
CA PHE A 74 -4.69 -4.78 -44.18
C PHE A 74 -4.55 -4.51 -42.68
N MET A 75 -5.62 -4.10 -41.99
CA MET A 75 -5.62 -3.85 -40.54
C MET A 75 -5.36 -5.13 -39.74
N LEU A 76 -6.01 -6.23 -40.11
CA LEU A 76 -5.83 -7.53 -39.43
C LEU A 76 -4.41 -8.07 -39.60
N LEU A 77 -3.91 -8.11 -40.84
CA LEU A 77 -2.59 -8.70 -41.13
C LEU A 77 -1.44 -7.74 -40.76
N GLY A 78 -1.56 -6.48 -41.13
CA GLY A 78 -0.53 -5.47 -40.94
C GLY A 78 -0.49 -4.85 -39.54
N GLY A 79 -1.65 -4.84 -38.85
CA GLY A 79 -1.79 -4.33 -37.48
C GLY A 79 -1.88 -5.46 -36.46
N VAL A 80 -3.07 -6.05 -36.33
CA VAL A 80 -3.41 -6.97 -35.23
C VAL A 80 -2.46 -8.18 -35.15
N LEU A 81 -2.26 -8.90 -36.25
CA LEU A 81 -1.42 -10.11 -36.22
C LEU A 81 0.08 -9.81 -36.16
N SER A 82 0.55 -8.80 -36.89
CA SER A 82 1.98 -8.50 -36.92
C SER A 82 2.49 -7.95 -35.57
N CYS A 83 1.67 -7.20 -34.82
CA CYS A 83 2.05 -6.60 -33.54
C CYS A 83 2.26 -7.63 -32.41
N LEU A 84 1.72 -8.85 -32.56
CA LEU A 84 2.01 -9.96 -31.65
C LEU A 84 3.52 -10.24 -31.55
N LEU A 85 4.25 -10.10 -32.65
CA LEU A 85 5.68 -10.40 -32.70
C LEU A 85 6.50 -9.40 -31.87
N ALA A 86 6.32 -8.12 -32.05
CA ALA A 86 7.10 -7.11 -31.29
C ALA A 86 6.78 -7.13 -29.81
N ALA A 87 5.51 -7.24 -29.43
CA ALA A 87 5.10 -7.38 -28.04
C ALA A 87 5.74 -8.60 -27.38
N SER A 88 5.77 -9.75 -28.09
CA SER A 88 6.39 -10.98 -27.58
C SER A 88 7.90 -10.85 -27.43
N VAL A 89 8.59 -10.29 -28.42
CA VAL A 89 10.05 -10.10 -28.37
C VAL A 89 10.43 -9.07 -27.28
N GLY A 90 9.77 -7.93 -27.26
CA GLY A 90 10.08 -6.85 -26.33
C GLY A 90 9.89 -7.25 -24.87
N VAL A 91 8.72 -7.82 -24.55
CA VAL A 91 8.41 -8.19 -23.15
C VAL A 91 9.21 -9.40 -22.70
N SER A 92 9.49 -10.37 -23.58
CA SER A 92 10.41 -11.48 -23.27
C SER A 92 11.82 -10.97 -22.97
N GLY A 93 12.28 -9.93 -23.69
CA GLY A 93 13.56 -9.27 -23.41
C GLY A 93 13.59 -8.59 -22.04
N LEU A 94 12.53 -7.86 -21.68
CA LEU A 94 12.41 -7.22 -20.36
C LEU A 94 12.40 -8.27 -19.23
N TYR A 95 11.70 -9.38 -19.42
CA TYR A 95 11.66 -10.48 -18.47
C TYR A 95 13.04 -11.17 -18.32
N ALA A 96 13.72 -11.44 -19.42
CA ALA A 96 15.06 -12.04 -19.41
C ALA A 96 16.11 -11.12 -18.75
N ALA A 97 15.92 -9.79 -18.83
CA ALA A 97 16.75 -8.80 -18.17
C ALA A 97 16.38 -8.57 -16.69
N ASN A 98 15.43 -9.32 -16.12
CA ASN A 98 14.89 -9.16 -14.78
C ASN A 98 14.34 -7.73 -14.47
N LEU A 99 13.87 -7.01 -15.50
CA LEU A 99 13.24 -5.70 -15.35
C LEU A 99 11.73 -5.80 -15.07
N ILE A 100 11.13 -6.95 -15.35
CA ILE A 100 9.74 -7.26 -15.01
C ILE A 100 9.64 -8.64 -14.38
N ASN A 101 8.69 -8.81 -13.44
CA ASN A 101 8.42 -10.09 -12.78
C ASN A 101 7.48 -10.96 -13.64
N ARG A 102 7.42 -12.26 -13.32
CA ARG A 102 6.50 -13.21 -13.98
C ARG A 102 5.03 -12.76 -13.91
N ALA A 103 4.62 -12.18 -12.78
CA ALA A 103 3.26 -11.66 -12.58
C ALA A 103 2.94 -10.46 -13.49
N ASP A 104 3.96 -9.69 -13.89
CA ASP A 104 3.82 -8.51 -14.75
C ASP A 104 3.86 -8.83 -16.24
N PHE A 105 4.32 -10.04 -16.61
CA PHE A 105 4.58 -10.41 -17.98
C PHE A 105 3.37 -10.23 -18.91
N ILE A 106 2.23 -10.81 -18.56
CA ILE A 106 1.01 -10.78 -19.40
C ILE A 106 0.46 -9.36 -19.47
N TYR A 107 0.48 -8.61 -18.37
CA TYR A 107 0.03 -7.22 -18.36
C TYR A 107 0.90 -6.31 -19.23
N SER A 108 2.21 -6.42 -19.11
CA SER A 108 3.17 -5.67 -19.95
C SER A 108 3.03 -6.03 -21.42
N TRP A 109 2.86 -7.33 -21.73
CA TRP A 109 2.64 -7.83 -23.08
C TRP A 109 1.36 -7.26 -23.70
N TRP A 110 0.26 -7.25 -22.93
CA TRP A 110 -1.01 -6.70 -23.40
C TRP A 110 -0.90 -5.20 -23.69
N ASN A 111 -0.33 -4.42 -22.78
CA ASN A 111 -0.16 -2.99 -22.97
C ASN A 111 0.72 -2.66 -24.18
N TRP A 112 1.82 -3.40 -24.37
CA TRP A 112 2.67 -3.25 -25.52
C TRP A 112 1.94 -3.59 -26.82
N TYR A 113 1.26 -4.73 -26.85
CA TYR A 113 0.47 -5.16 -27.98
C TYR A 113 -0.62 -4.15 -28.38
N VAL A 114 -1.35 -3.62 -27.40
CA VAL A 114 -2.37 -2.58 -27.63
C VAL A 114 -1.75 -1.33 -28.23
N GLY A 115 -0.65 -0.84 -27.65
CA GLY A 115 0.03 0.37 -28.11
C GLY A 115 0.52 0.24 -29.56
N ASP A 116 1.19 -0.85 -29.88
CA ASP A 116 1.69 -1.12 -31.25
C ASP A 116 0.55 -1.26 -32.25
N THR A 117 -0.51 -1.99 -31.88
CA THR A 117 -1.68 -2.21 -32.74
C THR A 117 -2.39 -0.86 -33.03
N LEU A 118 -2.65 -0.04 -32.02
CA LEU A 118 -3.22 1.28 -32.18
C LEU A 118 -2.33 2.19 -33.03
N GLY A 119 -1.01 2.15 -32.82
CA GLY A 119 -0.04 2.88 -33.60
C GLY A 119 -0.12 2.52 -35.10
N VAL A 120 -0.19 1.24 -35.42
CA VAL A 120 -0.34 0.79 -36.83
C VAL A 120 -1.68 1.19 -37.40
N LEU A 121 -2.79 0.95 -36.66
CA LEU A 121 -4.14 1.28 -37.14
C LEU A 121 -4.31 2.77 -37.42
N ILE A 122 -3.77 3.65 -36.58
CA ILE A 122 -3.91 5.10 -36.73
C ILE A 122 -3.00 5.64 -37.81
N PHE A 123 -1.73 5.26 -37.81
CA PHE A 123 -0.72 5.94 -38.62
C PHE A 123 -0.41 5.24 -39.95
N ALA A 124 -0.59 3.94 -40.13
CA ALA A 124 -0.24 3.24 -41.37
C ALA A 124 -1.04 3.68 -42.59
N PRO A 125 -2.34 4.04 -42.53
CA PRO A 125 -3.08 4.52 -43.71
C PRO A 125 -2.55 5.85 -44.28
N PHE A 126 -1.94 6.71 -43.45
CA PHE A 126 -1.45 8.01 -43.88
C PHE A 126 -0.27 7.93 -44.88
N PRO A 127 0.88 7.28 -44.59
CA PRO A 127 1.96 7.16 -45.55
C PRO A 127 1.58 6.36 -46.78
N LEU A 128 0.64 5.39 -46.68
CA LEU A 128 0.16 4.67 -47.85
C LEU A 128 -0.55 5.60 -48.85
N ARG A 129 -1.38 6.52 -48.39
CA ARG A 129 -2.02 7.54 -49.22
C ARG A 129 -1.01 8.56 -49.75
N LEU A 130 -0.05 8.99 -48.94
CA LEU A 130 0.96 9.97 -49.35
C LEU A 130 1.89 9.41 -50.44
N LEU A 131 2.24 8.12 -50.37
CA LEU A 131 3.13 7.45 -51.30
C LEU A 131 2.43 7.06 -52.62
N ASN A 132 1.10 6.92 -52.61
CA ASN A 132 0.33 6.55 -53.79
C ASN A 132 -0.05 7.78 -54.65
N ARG A 133 0.78 8.81 -54.65
CA ARG A 133 0.67 10.00 -55.50
C ARG A 133 0.80 9.62 -56.97
N SER A 134 -0.29 9.19 -57.55
CA SER A 134 -0.49 9.29 -59.01
C SER A 134 -0.87 10.73 -59.32
N ALA A 135 0.09 11.45 -59.90
CA ALA A 135 0.06 12.77 -60.49
C ALA A 135 -1.26 13.59 -60.44
N ASN A 136 -1.10 14.84 -59.98
CA ASN A 136 -2.03 15.96 -60.17
C ASN A 136 -3.38 15.93 -59.43
N LYS A 137 -3.35 16.53 -58.32
CA LYS A 137 -4.29 17.46 -57.66
C LYS A 137 -4.28 17.24 -56.14
N TRP A 138 -3.75 18.21 -55.42
CA TRP A 138 -4.00 18.40 -54.00
C TRP A 138 -5.53 18.70 -53.88
N ASP A 139 -6.30 17.64 -53.65
CA ASP A 139 -7.74 17.71 -53.55
C ASP A 139 -8.13 17.72 -52.05
N ASN A 140 -9.24 18.36 -51.69
CA ASN A 140 -9.79 18.52 -50.34
C ASN A 140 -9.87 17.19 -49.54
N GLN A 141 -9.79 16.06 -50.20
CA GLN A 141 -9.83 14.72 -49.64
C GLN A 141 -8.67 14.41 -48.68
N HIS A 142 -7.49 15.03 -48.86
CA HIS A 142 -6.36 14.88 -47.96
C HIS A 142 -6.62 15.56 -46.60
N SER A 143 -7.37 16.64 -46.60
CA SER A 143 -7.75 17.41 -45.43
C SER A 143 -8.63 16.58 -44.48
N TYR A 144 -9.65 15.88 -45.03
CA TYR A 144 -10.57 15.07 -44.20
C TYR A 144 -9.85 13.86 -43.54
N SER A 145 -8.94 13.22 -44.25
CA SER A 145 -8.16 12.10 -43.66
C SER A 145 -7.22 12.55 -42.54
N PHE A 146 -6.60 13.72 -42.70
CA PHE A 146 -5.75 14.30 -41.66
C PHE A 146 -6.57 14.70 -40.42
N VAL A 147 -7.70 15.37 -40.61
CA VAL A 147 -8.63 15.77 -39.54
C VAL A 147 -9.17 14.54 -38.80
N SER A 148 -9.55 13.46 -39.52
CA SER A 148 -10.04 12.24 -38.87
C SER A 148 -8.96 11.54 -38.04
N ILE A 149 -7.70 11.49 -38.50
CA ILE A 149 -6.58 10.94 -37.72
C ILE A 149 -6.33 11.80 -36.47
N LEU A 150 -6.32 13.12 -36.62
CA LEU A 150 -6.11 14.04 -35.50
C LEU A 150 -7.22 13.88 -34.45
N LEU A 151 -8.48 13.88 -34.88
CA LEU A 151 -9.63 13.70 -34.00
C LEU A 151 -9.57 12.36 -33.26
N MET A 152 -9.27 11.29 -33.98
CA MET A 152 -9.14 9.95 -33.41
C MET A 152 -8.03 9.84 -32.39
N THR A 153 -6.84 10.38 -32.71
CA THR A 153 -5.71 10.40 -31.79
C THR A 153 -6.04 11.21 -30.55
N SER A 154 -6.72 12.34 -30.70
CA SER A 154 -7.16 13.18 -29.58
C SER A 154 -8.19 12.48 -28.69
N LEU A 155 -9.17 11.79 -29.28
CA LEU A 155 -10.19 11.03 -28.53
C LEU A 155 -9.56 9.86 -27.77
N LEU A 156 -8.64 9.12 -28.41
CA LEU A 156 -7.91 8.03 -27.73
C LEU A 156 -7.05 8.57 -26.59
N TRP A 157 -6.31 9.66 -26.82
CA TRP A 157 -5.52 10.29 -25.77
C TRP A 157 -6.40 10.71 -24.59
N LEU A 158 -7.56 11.31 -24.85
CA LEU A 158 -8.51 11.71 -23.80
C LEU A 158 -9.04 10.49 -23.03
N ALA A 159 -9.39 9.41 -23.74
CA ALA A 159 -9.86 8.16 -23.13
C ALA A 159 -8.79 7.52 -22.25
N PHE A 160 -7.54 7.43 -22.73
CA PHE A 160 -6.42 6.90 -21.94
C PHE A 160 -6.11 7.78 -20.73
N TYR A 161 -6.09 9.10 -20.91
CA TYR A 161 -5.87 10.04 -19.81
C TYR A 161 -6.97 9.93 -18.74
N GLY A 162 -8.24 9.91 -19.17
CA GLY A 162 -9.38 9.74 -18.26
C GLY A 162 -9.31 8.41 -17.50
N THR A 163 -8.98 7.31 -18.19
CA THR A 163 -8.82 5.99 -17.54
C THR A 163 -7.66 5.98 -16.56
N ALA A 164 -6.51 6.52 -16.91
CA ALA A 164 -5.36 6.60 -16.01
C ALA A 164 -5.68 7.41 -14.75
N HIS A 165 -6.45 8.50 -14.90
CA HIS A 165 -6.91 9.31 -13.78
C HIS A 165 -7.88 8.55 -12.86
N LEU A 166 -8.86 7.83 -13.44
CA LEU A 166 -9.79 6.99 -12.68
C LEU A 166 -9.08 5.87 -11.92
N ILE A 167 -8.12 5.20 -12.55
CA ILE A 167 -7.31 4.15 -11.92
C ILE A 167 -6.51 4.71 -10.73
N LYS A 168 -5.98 5.93 -10.86
CA LYS A 168 -5.25 6.59 -9.76
C LYS A 168 -6.18 6.86 -8.57
N ILE A 169 -7.37 7.43 -8.82
CA ILE A 169 -8.36 7.70 -7.77
C ILE A 169 -8.80 6.42 -7.08
N ASP A 170 -9.10 5.38 -7.84
CA ASP A 170 -9.52 4.07 -7.34
C ASP A 170 -8.44 3.45 -6.44
N ARG A 171 -7.17 3.51 -6.85
CA ARG A 171 -6.04 3.04 -6.06
C ARG A 171 -5.86 3.80 -4.75
N GLU A 172 -5.96 5.13 -4.79
CA GLU A 172 -5.88 5.98 -3.59
C GLU A 172 -7.03 5.66 -2.62
N TYR A 173 -8.23 5.41 -3.14
CA TYR A 173 -9.40 5.01 -2.36
C TYR A 173 -9.19 3.64 -1.68
N HIS A 174 -8.75 2.63 -2.43
CA HIS A 174 -8.47 1.29 -1.89
C HIS A 174 -7.37 1.33 -0.83
N LEU A 175 -6.25 2.02 -1.09
CA LEU A 175 -5.17 2.17 -0.12
C LEU A 175 -5.68 2.81 1.18
N LYS A 176 -6.46 3.89 1.06
CA LYS A 176 -7.04 4.56 2.20
C LYS A 176 -7.95 3.62 2.99
N SER A 177 -8.86 2.92 2.31
CA SER A 177 -9.80 1.97 2.91
C SER A 177 -9.08 0.83 3.65
N ASP A 178 -8.08 0.22 3.01
CA ASP A 178 -7.30 -0.88 3.60
C ASP A 178 -6.51 -0.40 4.83
N CYS A 179 -5.90 0.78 4.75
CA CYS A 179 -5.17 1.37 5.87
C CYS A 179 -6.10 1.77 7.03
N GLU A 180 -7.27 2.33 6.74
CA GLU A 180 -8.29 2.66 7.75
C GLU A 180 -8.80 1.41 8.46
N ASP A 181 -9.02 0.29 7.74
CA ASP A 181 -9.44 -0.96 8.34
C ASP A 181 -8.38 -1.53 9.29
N VAL A 182 -7.12 -1.58 8.87
CA VAL A 182 -6.00 -2.04 9.71
C VAL A 182 -5.84 -1.14 10.95
N ALA A 183 -5.84 0.17 10.78
CA ALA A 183 -5.70 1.13 11.89
C ALA A 183 -6.89 1.03 12.87
N LYS A 184 -8.10 0.84 12.35
CA LYS A 184 -9.31 0.65 13.16
C LYS A 184 -9.21 -0.63 14.01
N ARG A 185 -8.75 -1.75 13.44
CA ARG A 185 -8.56 -3.00 14.19
C ARG A 185 -7.59 -2.84 15.35
N ILE A 186 -6.48 -2.12 15.14
CA ILE A 186 -5.54 -1.78 16.20
C ILE A 186 -6.23 -0.92 17.27
N SER A 187 -7.01 0.08 16.86
CA SER A 187 -7.76 0.93 17.78
C SER A 187 -8.80 0.14 18.58
N ASP A 188 -9.55 -0.76 17.94
CA ASP A 188 -10.55 -1.61 18.59
C ASP A 188 -9.89 -2.56 19.61
N ARG A 189 -8.67 -3.06 19.31
CA ARG A 189 -7.90 -3.88 20.26
C ARG A 189 -7.45 -3.07 21.49
N LEU A 190 -6.98 -1.83 21.27
CA LEU A 190 -6.64 -0.91 22.37
C LEU A 190 -7.85 -0.57 23.24
N LEU A 191 -9.05 -0.44 22.64
CA LEU A 191 -10.30 -0.27 23.41
C LEU A 191 -10.60 -1.50 24.26
N THR A 192 -10.40 -2.71 23.73
CA THR A 192 -10.55 -3.96 24.51
C THR A 192 -9.63 -3.97 25.74
N HIS A 193 -8.36 -3.58 25.58
CA HIS A 193 -7.43 -3.48 26.72
C HIS A 193 -7.88 -2.47 27.76
N ARG A 194 -8.37 -1.31 27.32
CA ARG A 194 -8.94 -0.30 28.20
C ARG A 194 -10.15 -0.86 29.00
N GLU A 195 -11.02 -1.65 28.37
CA GLU A 195 -12.16 -2.28 29.04
C GLU A 195 -11.71 -3.32 30.06
N VAL A 196 -10.67 -4.11 29.73
CA VAL A 196 -10.03 -5.03 30.69
C VAL A 196 -9.50 -4.27 31.92
N LEU A 197 -8.78 -3.16 31.68
CA LEU A 197 -8.24 -2.36 32.76
C LEU A 197 -9.34 -1.69 33.61
N ASN A 198 -10.40 -1.20 32.97
CA ASN A 198 -11.60 -0.70 33.66
C ASN A 198 -12.25 -1.76 34.54
N SER A 199 -12.38 -2.98 34.03
CA SER A 199 -12.97 -4.10 34.78
C SER A 199 -12.10 -4.43 36.01
N LEU A 200 -10.78 -4.43 35.86
CA LEU A 200 -9.85 -4.62 36.98
C LEU A 200 -9.96 -3.47 38.00
N HIS A 201 -10.01 -2.23 37.55
CA HIS A 201 -10.20 -1.05 38.38
C HIS A 201 -11.49 -1.19 39.22
N ASN A 202 -12.62 -1.47 38.57
CA ASN A 202 -13.92 -1.61 39.24
C ASN A 202 -13.94 -2.78 40.27
N PHE A 203 -13.25 -3.90 39.94
CA PHE A 203 -13.13 -5.02 40.88
C PHE A 203 -12.38 -4.59 42.15
N ILE A 204 -11.27 -3.87 42.01
CA ILE A 204 -10.45 -3.43 43.17
C ILE A 204 -11.19 -2.38 43.98
N GLU A 205 -11.85 -1.43 43.33
CA GLU A 205 -12.65 -0.38 43.97
C GLU A 205 -13.81 -0.93 44.75
N ALA A 206 -14.53 -1.94 44.19
CA ALA A 206 -15.67 -2.59 44.85
C ALA A 206 -15.27 -3.57 45.94
N THR A 207 -14.01 -4.02 45.98
CA THR A 207 -13.52 -5.03 46.93
C THR A 207 -12.19 -4.59 47.56
N PRO A 208 -12.20 -3.59 48.48
CA PRO A 208 -10.93 -3.03 49.01
C PRO A 208 -10.04 -4.05 49.74
N GLU A 209 -10.66 -5.07 50.34
CA GLU A 209 -9.95 -6.14 51.04
C GLU A 209 -10.07 -7.46 50.26
N PHE A 210 -9.19 -7.65 49.25
CA PHE A 210 -9.15 -8.89 48.48
C PHE A 210 -7.84 -9.64 48.68
N SER A 211 -7.92 -10.97 48.65
CA SER A 211 -6.78 -11.87 48.72
C SER A 211 -6.14 -12.07 47.34
N PHE A 212 -4.89 -12.54 47.32
CA PHE A 212 -4.21 -12.93 46.07
C PHE A 212 -5.05 -13.94 45.26
N LYS A 213 -5.67 -14.93 45.93
CA LYS A 213 -6.47 -15.95 45.25
C LYS A 213 -7.74 -15.36 44.56
N GLN A 214 -8.38 -14.37 45.15
CA GLN A 214 -9.50 -13.69 44.53
C GLN A 214 -9.05 -12.86 43.31
N PHE A 215 -7.91 -12.17 43.44
CA PHE A 215 -7.31 -11.43 42.37
C PHE A 215 -6.91 -12.37 41.19
N GLU A 216 -6.25 -13.47 41.50
CA GLU A 216 -5.86 -14.49 40.51
C GLU A 216 -7.07 -15.06 39.78
N LEU A 217 -8.14 -15.44 40.54
CA LEU A 217 -9.37 -15.99 39.96
C LEU A 217 -10.03 -14.96 39.01
N PHE A 218 -10.09 -13.69 39.41
CA PHE A 218 -10.69 -12.63 38.60
C PHE A 218 -9.91 -12.40 37.32
N THR A 219 -8.59 -12.36 37.39
CA THR A 219 -7.72 -12.01 36.25
C THR A 219 -7.41 -13.16 35.31
N LYS A 220 -7.52 -14.42 35.78
CA LYS A 220 -7.12 -15.61 35.03
C LYS A 220 -7.84 -15.76 33.70
N ILE A 221 -9.17 -15.73 33.69
CA ILE A 221 -9.98 -15.87 32.48
C ILE A 221 -9.69 -14.73 31.50
N THR A 222 -9.59 -13.51 32.02
CA THR A 222 -9.26 -12.32 31.23
C THR A 222 -7.92 -12.44 30.52
N LEU A 223 -6.90 -13.00 31.17
CA LEU A 223 -5.58 -13.22 30.59
C LEU A 223 -5.56 -14.37 29.57
N GLU A 224 -6.38 -15.42 29.79
CA GLU A 224 -6.56 -16.51 28.83
C GLU A 224 -7.20 -16.00 27.53
N ASP A 225 -8.17 -15.09 27.61
CA ASP A 225 -8.87 -14.49 26.47
C ASP A 225 -8.04 -13.41 25.78
N ASN A 226 -7.02 -12.84 26.45
CA ASN A 226 -6.20 -11.74 25.95
C ASN A 226 -4.71 -12.06 26.09
N PRO A 227 -4.14 -12.94 25.24
CA PRO A 227 -2.77 -13.42 25.38
C PRO A 227 -1.69 -12.33 25.14
N ASP A 228 -2.04 -11.22 24.50
CA ASP A 228 -1.19 -10.02 24.33
C ASP A 228 -1.09 -9.17 25.61
N ILE A 229 -1.95 -9.39 26.59
CA ILE A 229 -1.75 -8.84 27.94
C ILE A 229 -0.79 -9.76 28.67
N PHE A 230 0.41 -9.26 28.89
CA PHE A 230 1.48 -10.03 29.57
C PHE A 230 1.18 -10.26 31.05
N ALA A 231 0.66 -9.23 31.74
CA ALA A 231 0.32 -9.32 33.14
C ALA A 231 -0.71 -8.25 33.54
N LEU A 232 -1.52 -8.59 34.55
CA LEU A 232 -2.36 -7.66 35.27
C LEU A 232 -1.87 -7.54 36.70
N SER A 233 -1.79 -6.33 37.24
CA SER A 233 -1.34 -6.09 38.60
C SER A 233 -2.12 -4.98 39.31
N PHE A 234 -2.13 -5.05 40.65
CA PHE A 234 -2.53 -3.94 41.50
C PHE A 234 -1.33 -3.47 42.32
N ASN A 235 -1.11 -2.17 42.31
CA ASN A 235 0.06 -1.54 42.89
C ASN A 235 -0.39 -0.48 43.89
N ASP A 236 -0.08 -0.70 45.19
CA ASP A 236 -0.49 0.20 46.25
C ASP A 236 0.30 1.49 46.26
N LEU A 237 -0.38 2.58 46.57
CA LEU A 237 0.27 3.88 46.93
C LEU A 237 0.62 3.85 48.41
N VAL A 238 1.90 3.77 48.74
CA VAL A 238 2.41 3.64 50.11
C VAL A 238 3.24 4.85 50.46
N THR A 239 2.90 5.52 51.53
CA THR A 239 3.74 6.65 52.07
C THR A 239 4.93 6.10 52.85
N ASN A 240 5.98 6.89 52.98
CA ASN A 240 7.17 6.50 53.78
C ASN A 240 6.82 6.15 55.23
N GLY A 241 5.92 6.89 55.84
CA GLY A 241 5.52 6.64 57.22
C GLY A 241 4.76 5.31 57.41
N SER A 242 3.97 4.87 56.42
CA SER A 242 3.19 3.63 56.48
C SER A 242 3.97 2.40 55.99
N ARG A 243 5.13 2.60 55.34
CA ARG A 243 5.92 1.50 54.72
C ARG A 243 6.21 0.34 55.64
N PRO A 244 6.73 0.52 56.91
CA PRO A 244 7.04 -0.63 57.76
C PRO A 244 5.81 -1.48 58.11
N ALA A 245 4.71 -0.83 58.43
CA ALA A 245 3.43 -1.51 58.74
C ALA A 245 2.89 -2.21 57.49
N PHE A 246 2.97 -1.61 56.31
CA PHE A 246 2.56 -2.18 55.07
C PHE A 246 3.39 -3.41 54.68
N GLU A 247 4.74 -3.35 54.73
CA GLU A 247 5.63 -4.47 54.47
C GLU A 247 5.34 -5.64 55.42
N HIS A 248 5.03 -5.34 56.72
CA HIS A 248 4.71 -6.40 57.69
C HIS A 248 3.37 -7.09 57.35
N THR A 249 2.32 -6.31 57.11
CA THR A 249 1.01 -6.85 56.76
C THR A 249 1.07 -7.66 55.46
N MET A 250 1.73 -7.10 54.44
CA MET A 250 1.86 -7.78 53.14
C MET A 250 2.71 -9.03 53.19
N SER A 251 3.68 -9.14 54.11
CA SER A 251 4.45 -10.38 54.30
C SER A 251 3.56 -11.57 54.72
N GLY A 252 2.48 -11.31 55.45
CA GLY A 252 1.51 -12.34 55.83
C GLY A 252 0.50 -12.65 54.70
N MET A 253 0.28 -11.75 53.80
CA MET A 253 -0.72 -11.88 52.69
C MET A 253 -0.09 -12.26 51.33
N SER A 254 1.22 -12.05 51.18
CA SER A 254 1.96 -12.31 49.95
C SER A 254 2.02 -13.81 49.63
N PRO A 255 1.73 -14.20 48.35
CA PRO A 255 1.90 -15.59 47.94
C PRO A 255 3.34 -16.11 48.04
N LEU A 256 4.32 -15.21 48.23
CA LEU A 256 5.75 -15.55 48.40
C LEU A 256 6.17 -15.69 49.83
N GLY A 257 5.25 -15.50 50.83
CA GLY A 257 5.57 -15.59 52.26
C GLY A 257 6.49 -14.49 52.79
N ARG A 258 6.83 -13.50 51.97
CA ARG A 258 7.64 -12.32 52.31
C ARG A 258 7.29 -11.18 51.38
N PHE A 259 7.39 -9.95 51.88
CA PHE A 259 7.16 -8.75 51.08
C PHE A 259 8.12 -7.63 51.52
N GLN A 260 8.78 -7.03 50.55
CA GLN A 260 9.67 -5.88 50.77
C GLN A 260 9.54 -4.95 49.57
N ILE A 261 9.45 -3.65 49.78
CA ILE A 261 9.46 -2.65 48.69
C ILE A 261 10.87 -2.57 48.13
N THR A 262 11.01 -2.85 46.83
CA THR A 262 12.28 -2.96 46.11
C THR A 262 12.33 -1.99 44.95
N GLU A 263 13.54 -1.68 44.51
CA GLU A 263 13.81 -0.92 43.27
C GLU A 263 15.00 -1.55 42.54
N ARG A 264 15.31 -1.09 41.33
CA ARG A 264 16.49 -1.54 40.58
C ARG A 264 17.67 -0.59 40.79
N ASP A 265 18.87 -1.13 41.06
CA ASP A 265 20.11 -0.38 41.02
C ASP A 265 20.58 -0.10 39.58
N SER A 266 21.74 0.56 39.44
CA SER A 266 22.35 0.85 38.13
C SER A 266 22.70 -0.39 37.30
N GLU A 267 22.85 -1.56 37.94
CA GLU A 267 23.12 -2.86 37.32
C GLU A 267 21.84 -3.70 37.11
N ARG A 268 20.66 -3.05 37.30
CA ARG A 268 19.33 -3.66 37.20
C ARG A 268 19.02 -4.77 38.21
N ARG A 269 19.80 -4.89 39.29
CA ARG A 269 19.51 -5.82 40.37
C ARG A 269 18.47 -5.25 41.31
N LEU A 270 17.58 -6.11 41.83
CA LEU A 270 16.60 -5.73 42.83
C LEU A 270 17.29 -5.49 44.16
N ILE A 271 17.14 -4.28 44.69
CA ILE A 271 17.63 -3.88 46.00
C ILE A 271 16.45 -3.31 46.81
N ARG A 272 16.63 -3.16 48.12
CA ARG A 272 15.64 -2.46 48.96
C ARG A 272 15.48 -1.03 48.48
N ALA A 273 14.23 -0.57 48.27
CA ALA A 273 13.97 0.77 47.79
C ALA A 273 14.50 1.84 48.77
N ALA A 274 15.17 2.85 48.24
CA ALA A 274 15.63 4.03 48.99
C ALA A 274 14.47 4.79 49.60
N THR A 275 14.75 5.60 50.63
CA THR A 275 13.76 6.40 51.31
C THR A 275 13.25 7.52 50.37
N ARG A 276 11.95 7.60 50.20
CA ARG A 276 11.23 8.66 49.42
C ARG A 276 9.83 8.90 50.02
N ASP A 277 9.17 9.97 49.65
CA ASP A 277 7.88 10.37 50.25
C ASP A 277 6.79 9.33 50.01
N GLU A 278 6.75 8.75 48.79
CA GLU A 278 5.77 7.76 48.41
C GLU A 278 6.35 6.69 47.48
N TYR A 279 5.76 5.52 47.49
CA TYR A 279 6.06 4.35 46.67
C TYR A 279 4.80 3.88 45.97
N VAL A 280 4.93 3.29 44.76
CA VAL A 280 3.83 2.59 44.09
C VAL A 280 4.28 1.14 43.96
N ALA A 281 3.97 0.36 44.99
CA ALA A 281 4.50 -1.00 45.15
C ALA A 281 3.55 -2.07 44.60
N VAL A 282 4.04 -2.96 43.77
CA VAL A 282 3.28 -4.09 43.22
C VAL A 282 2.82 -5.00 44.36
N ARG A 283 1.51 -4.98 44.70
CA ARG A 283 0.91 -5.88 45.68
C ARG A 283 0.76 -7.28 45.12
N TYR A 284 -0.01 -7.37 44.03
CA TYR A 284 -0.31 -8.62 43.34
C TYR A 284 -0.09 -8.46 41.84
N ILE A 285 0.37 -9.52 41.21
CA ILE A 285 0.59 -9.62 39.76
C ILE A 285 0.25 -11.04 39.29
N VAL A 286 -0.48 -11.14 38.18
CA VAL A 286 -0.88 -12.41 37.57
C VAL A 286 -0.51 -12.37 36.09
N PRO A 287 0.10 -13.44 35.53
CA PRO A 287 0.50 -14.69 36.18
C PRO A 287 1.71 -14.51 37.10
N LEU A 288 1.67 -15.15 38.27
CA LEU A 288 2.76 -15.01 39.25
C LEU A 288 4.05 -15.74 38.82
N ALA A 289 3.93 -16.87 38.14
CA ALA A 289 5.07 -17.78 37.83
C ALA A 289 6.26 -17.03 37.18
N ASN A 290 6.01 -16.17 36.21
CA ASN A 290 7.05 -15.43 35.50
C ASN A 290 7.26 -14.01 36.05
N ASN A 291 6.47 -13.57 37.04
CA ASN A 291 6.45 -12.21 37.55
C ASN A 291 6.80 -12.12 39.03
N GLN A 292 7.29 -13.21 39.68
CA GLN A 292 7.69 -13.20 41.10
C GLN A 292 8.64 -12.04 41.48
N PRO A 293 9.65 -11.67 40.64
CA PRO A 293 10.55 -10.57 40.97
C PRO A 293 9.86 -9.18 40.95
N ALA A 294 8.66 -9.08 40.36
CA ALA A 294 7.91 -7.83 40.33
C ALA A 294 7.11 -7.59 41.61
N VAL A 295 6.87 -8.62 42.45
CA VAL A 295 6.17 -8.43 43.73
C VAL A 295 6.98 -7.54 44.66
N GLY A 296 6.38 -6.46 45.14
CA GLY A 296 7.05 -5.45 45.95
C GLY A 296 7.87 -4.43 45.18
N PHE A 297 8.01 -4.55 43.86
CA PHE A 297 8.73 -3.58 43.06
C PHE A 297 8.03 -2.22 43.05
N ASP A 298 8.74 -1.15 43.38
CA ASP A 298 8.27 0.22 43.31
C ASP A 298 8.35 0.74 41.87
N ILE A 299 7.23 0.72 41.16
CA ILE A 299 7.18 1.22 39.77
C ILE A 299 7.39 2.73 39.68
N ASN A 300 7.19 3.49 40.78
CA ASN A 300 7.47 4.92 40.85
C ASN A 300 8.99 5.22 40.91
N SER A 301 9.82 4.20 41.13
CA SER A 301 11.28 4.34 41.10
C SER A 301 11.82 4.62 39.69
N GLU A 302 11.15 4.15 38.63
CA GLU A 302 11.60 4.30 37.24
C GLU A 302 10.98 5.53 36.56
N PRO A 303 11.78 6.40 35.92
CA PRO A 303 11.30 7.67 35.36
C PRO A 303 10.17 7.52 34.34
N ILE A 304 10.21 6.46 33.48
CA ILE A 304 9.20 6.22 32.44
C ILE A 304 7.86 5.87 33.07
N ARG A 305 7.83 5.04 34.09
CA ARG A 305 6.63 4.61 34.79
C ARG A 305 6.09 5.73 35.68
N ARG A 306 6.98 6.49 36.33
CA ARG A 306 6.64 7.67 37.12
C ARG A 306 5.91 8.74 36.30
N ASP A 307 6.37 9.01 35.08
CA ASP A 307 5.68 9.94 34.17
C ASP A 307 4.23 9.51 33.91
N ALA A 308 4.00 8.23 33.61
CA ALA A 308 2.67 7.70 33.40
C ALA A 308 1.80 7.73 34.67
N ILE A 309 2.37 7.41 35.84
CA ILE A 309 1.70 7.52 37.16
C ILE A 309 1.23 8.98 37.39
N ASN A 310 2.11 9.93 37.15
CA ASN A 310 1.78 11.35 37.34
C ASN A 310 0.69 11.82 36.36
N ARG A 311 0.73 11.36 35.10
CA ARG A 311 -0.32 11.70 34.13
C ARG A 311 -1.66 11.02 34.48
N ALA A 312 -1.62 9.76 34.91
CA ALA A 312 -2.83 9.06 35.34
C ALA A 312 -3.48 9.75 36.54
N ARG A 313 -2.66 10.14 37.53
CA ARG A 313 -3.12 10.89 38.73
C ARG A 313 -3.70 12.24 38.34
N ALA A 314 -3.01 13.02 37.50
CA ALA A 314 -3.45 14.36 37.12
C ALA A 314 -4.74 14.36 36.29
N ALA A 315 -4.93 13.36 35.44
CA ALA A 315 -6.10 13.22 34.58
C ALA A 315 -7.26 12.45 35.26
N ASN A 316 -7.01 11.81 36.40
CA ASN A 316 -7.87 10.80 37.03
C ASN A 316 -8.42 9.80 35.99
N ASN A 317 -7.55 9.32 35.12
CA ASN A 317 -7.89 8.45 33.99
C ASN A 317 -6.69 7.58 33.62
N MET A 318 -6.95 6.63 32.70
CA MET A 318 -5.89 5.77 32.17
C MET A 318 -4.75 6.57 31.52
N ALA A 319 -3.52 6.23 31.86
CA ALA A 319 -2.32 6.71 31.17
C ALA A 319 -1.45 5.55 30.71
N VAL A 320 -0.78 5.72 29.55
CA VAL A 320 0.10 4.72 28.96
C VAL A 320 1.55 5.21 29.04
N THR A 321 2.50 4.32 29.36
CA THR A 321 3.92 4.64 29.33
C THR A 321 4.43 4.84 27.91
N MET A 322 5.57 5.52 27.73
CA MET A 322 6.33 5.36 26.49
C MET A 322 6.81 3.90 26.33
N PRO A 323 7.21 3.51 25.10
CA PRO A 323 7.74 2.15 24.86
C PRO A 323 8.86 1.81 25.83
N LEU A 324 8.79 0.62 26.41
CA LEU A 324 9.80 0.07 27.29
C LEU A 324 10.14 -1.37 26.91
N GLN A 325 11.35 -1.80 27.32
CA GLN A 325 11.78 -3.18 27.05
C GLN A 325 11.29 -4.08 28.18
N LEU A 326 10.55 -5.13 27.81
CA LEU A 326 10.15 -6.19 28.74
C LEU A 326 11.33 -7.17 28.90
N VAL A 327 11.84 -7.28 30.10
CA VAL A 327 13.12 -7.98 30.40
C VAL A 327 12.94 -9.49 30.66
N GLN A 328 11.73 -10.01 30.57
CA GLN A 328 11.37 -11.34 31.08
C GLN A 328 11.41 -12.47 30.03
N GLU A 329 11.80 -12.19 28.78
CA GLU A 329 11.96 -13.19 27.72
C GLU A 329 13.34 -13.07 27.07
N GLU A 330 13.81 -14.17 26.44
CA GLU A 330 15.11 -14.24 25.73
C GLU A 330 15.20 -13.26 24.54
N LYS A 331 14.06 -12.77 24.04
CA LYS A 331 13.95 -11.71 23.01
C LYS A 331 13.53 -10.41 23.65
N THR A 332 14.26 -9.33 23.36
CA THR A 332 13.93 -7.96 23.75
C THR A 332 12.65 -7.54 23.04
N ARG A 333 11.51 -7.58 23.73
CA ARG A 333 10.21 -7.17 23.19
C ARG A 333 9.84 -5.77 23.67
N VAL A 334 9.13 -5.03 22.79
CA VAL A 334 8.58 -3.71 23.11
C VAL A 334 7.25 -3.88 23.82
N GLY A 335 7.13 -3.33 25.02
CA GLY A 335 5.89 -3.28 25.77
C GLY A 335 5.52 -1.90 26.22
N VAL A 336 4.28 -1.75 26.64
CA VAL A 336 3.76 -0.55 27.32
C VAL A 336 3.00 -0.96 28.57
N LEU A 337 2.96 -0.08 29.57
CA LEU A 337 2.10 -0.23 30.73
C LEU A 337 0.91 0.75 30.58
N GLU A 338 -0.28 0.23 30.78
CA GLU A 338 -1.48 1.02 31.01
C GLU A 338 -1.73 1.08 32.50
N LEU A 339 -1.91 2.28 33.04
CA LEU A 339 -2.11 2.52 34.47
C LEU A 339 -3.40 3.31 34.68
N MET A 340 -4.23 2.86 35.62
CA MET A 340 -5.46 3.53 36.01
C MET A 340 -5.47 3.74 37.54
N PRO A 341 -5.65 4.98 38.04
CA PRO A 341 -5.73 5.23 39.46
C PRO A 341 -6.99 4.57 40.04
N VAL A 342 -6.89 4.02 41.23
CA VAL A 342 -8.00 3.44 42.00
C VAL A 342 -8.20 4.29 43.22
N GLU A 343 -9.41 4.78 43.44
CA GLU A 343 -9.78 5.69 44.53
C GLU A 343 -10.50 4.95 45.65
N GLU A 344 -10.45 5.53 46.84
CA GLU A 344 -11.22 5.04 47.95
C GLU A 344 -12.67 5.52 47.81
N ILE A 345 -13.63 4.60 47.78
CA ILE A 345 -15.06 4.96 47.81
C ILE A 345 -15.35 5.58 49.16
N PRO A 346 -15.78 6.85 49.24
CA PRO A 346 -16.17 7.46 50.51
C PRO A 346 -17.27 6.64 51.20
N ALA A 347 -17.09 6.37 52.49
CA ALA A 347 -18.14 5.71 53.28
C ALA A 347 -19.44 6.53 53.23
N ILE A 348 -20.57 5.86 53.06
CA ILE A 348 -21.90 6.50 53.06
C ILE A 348 -22.07 7.30 54.36
N GLY A 349 -22.11 8.63 54.29
CA GLY A 349 -22.23 9.52 55.44
C GLY A 349 -20.91 10.22 55.87
N GLY A 350 -19.79 10.04 55.16
CA GLY A 350 -18.57 10.79 55.35
C GLY A 350 -18.66 12.22 54.78
N ALA A 351 -17.74 13.14 55.22
CA ALA A 351 -17.74 14.52 54.81
C ALA A 351 -17.73 14.68 53.30
N GLU A 352 -18.76 15.25 52.73
CA GLU A 352 -19.03 15.46 51.28
C GLU A 352 -17.95 16.24 50.49
N HIS A 353 -16.86 16.67 51.16
CA HIS A 353 -15.86 17.59 50.58
C HIS A 353 -14.39 17.13 50.67
N ALA A 354 -14.15 15.85 51.06
CA ALA A 354 -12.77 15.34 51.01
C ALA A 354 -12.43 14.93 49.55
N ALA A 355 -11.30 15.44 49.03
CA ALA A 355 -10.80 14.96 47.74
C ALA A 355 -10.59 13.43 47.78
N PRO A 356 -10.99 12.70 46.75
CA PRO A 356 -10.86 11.25 46.72
C PRO A 356 -9.39 10.85 46.94
N ARG A 357 -9.18 9.87 47.83
CA ARG A 357 -7.84 9.37 48.14
C ARG A 357 -7.50 8.23 47.17
N ILE A 358 -6.41 8.40 46.46
CA ILE A 358 -5.89 7.33 45.60
C ILE A 358 -5.30 6.20 46.49
N LEU A 359 -5.83 5.00 46.37
CA LEU A 359 -5.36 3.77 47.05
C LEU A 359 -4.14 3.18 46.33
N GLY A 360 -4.10 3.28 45.01
CA GLY A 360 -3.07 2.70 44.19
C GLY A 360 -3.45 2.75 42.69
N PHE A 361 -2.86 1.86 41.91
CA PHE A 361 -3.06 1.79 40.46
C PHE A 361 -3.33 0.35 40.01
N ALA A 362 -4.40 0.18 39.24
CA ALA A 362 -4.60 -1.00 38.40
C ALA A 362 -3.67 -0.86 37.17
N VAL A 363 -2.93 -1.92 36.85
CA VAL A 363 -1.94 -1.88 35.78
C VAL A 363 -2.07 -3.09 34.88
N SER A 364 -2.06 -2.83 33.56
CA SER A 364 -1.95 -3.83 32.51
C SER A 364 -0.59 -3.68 31.81
N VAL A 365 0.10 -4.79 31.61
CA VAL A 365 1.36 -4.84 30.85
C VAL A 365 1.06 -5.47 29.51
N ILE A 366 1.28 -4.73 28.41
CA ILE A 366 0.93 -5.13 27.05
C ILE A 366 2.18 -5.38 26.24
N LYS A 367 2.19 -6.48 25.49
CA LYS A 367 3.16 -6.76 24.44
C LYS A 367 2.63 -6.16 23.13
N VAL A 368 3.23 -5.07 22.67
CA VAL A 368 2.70 -4.31 21.53
C VAL A 368 2.78 -5.11 20.23
N ASP A 369 3.81 -5.91 20.05
CA ASP A 369 3.97 -6.78 18.88
C ASP A 369 2.84 -7.81 18.80
N GLU A 370 2.59 -8.57 19.86
CA GLU A 370 1.51 -9.57 19.91
C GLU A 370 0.12 -8.91 19.75
N MET A 371 -0.09 -7.76 20.40
CA MET A 371 -1.33 -7.00 20.27
C MET A 371 -1.64 -6.63 18.82
N ILE A 372 -0.66 -6.09 18.11
CA ILE A 372 -0.84 -5.67 16.73
C ILE A 372 -1.00 -6.88 15.81
N GLU A 373 -0.22 -7.95 16.02
CA GLU A 373 -0.35 -9.18 15.25
C GLU A 373 -1.73 -9.82 15.41
N ILE A 374 -2.26 -9.89 16.65
CA ILE A 374 -3.61 -10.40 16.91
C ILE A 374 -4.67 -9.52 16.25
N ALA A 375 -4.56 -8.19 16.41
CA ALA A 375 -5.51 -7.25 15.84
C ALA A 375 -5.56 -7.31 14.30
N THR A 376 -4.43 -7.56 13.64
CA THR A 376 -4.28 -7.47 12.19
C THR A 376 -4.20 -8.83 11.48
N SER A 377 -4.19 -9.94 12.23
CA SER A 377 -4.05 -11.30 11.69
C SER A 377 -5.06 -11.60 10.57
N GLY A 378 -4.54 -11.97 9.39
CA GLY A 378 -5.37 -12.31 8.22
C GLY A 378 -6.06 -11.14 7.53
N HIS A 379 -5.82 -9.90 7.96
CA HIS A 379 -6.49 -8.70 7.44
C HIS A 379 -5.56 -7.67 6.80
N VAL A 380 -4.27 -7.90 6.83
CA VAL A 380 -3.29 -7.03 6.14
C VAL A 380 -3.18 -7.49 4.69
N PRO A 381 -3.52 -6.64 3.72
CA PRO A 381 -3.35 -6.98 2.31
C PRO A 381 -1.90 -7.30 1.96
N GLY A 382 -1.70 -8.26 1.06
CA GLY A 382 -0.36 -8.62 0.60
C GLY A 382 0.38 -7.43 0.00
N GLY A 383 1.60 -7.17 0.46
CA GLY A 383 2.41 -6.04 0.02
C GLY A 383 2.10 -4.69 0.70
N LEU A 384 1.15 -4.65 1.64
CA LEU A 384 1.00 -3.51 2.54
C LEU A 384 1.91 -3.71 3.75
N GLN A 385 2.82 -2.78 3.99
CA GLN A 385 3.67 -2.73 5.17
C GLN A 385 3.28 -1.53 6.02
N PHE A 386 3.42 -1.62 7.33
CA PHE A 386 3.13 -0.49 8.19
C PHE A 386 4.03 -0.45 9.42
N ARG A 387 4.12 0.72 10.00
CA ARG A 387 4.87 1.04 11.21
C ARG A 387 3.97 1.78 12.18
N VAL A 388 4.07 1.45 13.46
CA VAL A 388 3.43 2.19 14.54
C VAL A 388 4.51 2.85 15.38
N THR A 389 4.40 4.16 15.60
CA THR A 389 5.38 4.97 16.35
C THR A 389 4.69 5.84 17.39
N ASP A 390 5.33 6.05 18.52
CA ASP A 390 4.90 6.97 19.56
C ASP A 390 5.54 8.34 19.35
N LEU A 391 4.76 9.33 18.92
CA LEU A 391 5.23 10.67 18.58
C LEU A 391 5.77 11.46 19.78
N LYS A 392 5.40 11.05 21.01
CA LYS A 392 5.85 11.69 22.24
C LYS A 392 7.08 11.02 22.87
N ALA A 393 7.59 9.94 22.25
CA ALA A 393 8.81 9.29 22.69
C ALA A 393 10.07 10.01 22.18
N PRO A 394 11.19 9.94 22.89
CA PRO A 394 12.47 10.48 22.42
C PRO A 394 12.93 9.81 21.14
N LYS A 395 13.68 10.54 20.30
CA LYS A 395 14.26 10.00 19.05
C LYS A 395 15.04 8.71 19.30
N GLY A 396 14.77 7.70 18.50
CA GLY A 396 15.36 6.36 18.58
C GLY A 396 14.65 5.41 19.57
N LYS A 397 13.58 5.87 20.25
CA LYS A 397 12.73 5.05 21.14
C LYS A 397 11.25 5.14 20.79
N GLU A 398 10.94 5.72 19.65
CA GLU A 398 9.58 5.93 19.17
C GLU A 398 8.92 4.68 18.54
N LEU A 399 9.73 3.72 18.06
CA LEU A 399 9.22 2.55 17.36
C LEU A 399 8.49 1.61 18.32
N LEU A 400 7.21 1.38 18.06
CA LEU A 400 6.37 0.42 18.75
C LEU A 400 6.28 -0.91 17.98
N TYR A 401 6.07 -0.83 16.67
CA TYR A 401 5.90 -2.00 15.82
C TYR A 401 6.32 -1.70 14.38
N LEU A 402 6.85 -2.70 13.71
CA LEU A 402 7.15 -2.72 12.28
C LEU A 402 6.68 -4.05 11.71
N SER A 403 5.76 -4.02 10.74
CA SER A 403 5.24 -5.23 10.10
C SER A 403 6.33 -5.92 9.29
N ASP A 404 6.53 -7.23 9.53
CA ASP A 404 7.41 -8.08 8.72
C ASP A 404 6.57 -8.86 7.71
N THR A 405 6.44 -8.34 6.49
CA THR A 405 5.65 -8.99 5.43
C THR A 405 6.51 -9.73 4.41
N GLY A 406 7.78 -10.01 4.73
CA GLY A 406 8.69 -10.78 3.85
C GLY A 406 9.00 -10.09 2.51
N SER A 407 8.51 -8.89 2.28
CA SER A 407 8.82 -8.10 1.10
C SER A 407 10.02 -7.19 1.36
N SER A 408 10.93 -7.12 0.40
CA SER A 408 12.23 -6.42 0.46
C SER A 408 12.16 -4.88 0.48
N ILE A 409 11.08 -4.30 1.06
CA ILE A 409 11.05 -2.86 1.25
C ILE A 409 11.90 -2.53 2.47
N ASN A 410 13.05 -1.92 2.22
CA ASN A 410 13.81 -1.29 3.28
C ASN A 410 13.06 -0.03 3.73
N ILE A 411 12.23 -0.15 4.79
CA ILE A 411 11.59 1.00 5.43
C ILE A 411 12.68 1.76 6.18
N SER A 412 13.53 2.48 5.42
CA SER A 412 14.46 3.45 6.03
C SER A 412 13.63 4.56 6.69
N SER A 413 14.17 5.14 7.75
CA SER A 413 13.54 6.28 8.45
C SER A 413 13.27 7.50 7.55
N GLU A 414 13.85 7.53 6.36
CA GLU A 414 13.75 8.62 5.38
C GLU A 414 12.64 8.42 4.34
N ARG A 415 12.09 7.19 4.19
CA ARG A 415 11.02 6.96 3.22
C ARG A 415 9.72 7.61 3.70
N LYS A 416 9.15 8.48 2.87
CA LYS A 416 7.82 9.06 3.10
C LYS A 416 6.76 7.95 3.05
N SER A 417 5.86 7.96 4.03
CA SER A 417 4.72 7.05 4.06
C SER A 417 3.72 7.38 2.95
N ASP A 418 3.09 6.34 2.40
CA ASP A 418 2.03 6.49 1.40
C ASP A 418 0.71 6.92 2.04
N TRP A 419 0.49 6.51 3.30
CA TRP A 419 -0.66 6.93 4.11
C TRP A 419 -0.32 6.93 5.59
N LYS A 420 -1.02 7.77 6.40
CA LYS A 420 -0.83 7.83 7.84
C LYS A 420 -2.08 8.30 8.58
N THR A 421 -2.21 7.85 9.82
CA THR A 421 -3.25 8.32 10.76
C THR A 421 -2.75 8.29 12.19
N GLY A 422 -3.39 9.09 13.05
CA GLY A 422 -3.11 9.15 14.48
C GLY A 422 -4.00 8.19 15.27
N LEU A 423 -3.44 7.61 16.35
CA LEU A 423 -4.12 6.81 17.34
C LEU A 423 -3.87 7.43 18.73
N HIS A 424 -4.93 7.81 19.44
CA HIS A 424 -4.81 8.37 20.79
C HIS A 424 -4.92 7.27 21.84
N VAL A 425 -3.88 7.06 22.63
CA VAL A 425 -3.79 5.96 23.60
C VAL A 425 -3.30 6.49 24.94
N GLY A 426 -4.17 6.57 25.95
CA GLY A 426 -3.82 6.92 27.33
C GLY A 426 -2.93 8.17 27.48
N GLY A 427 -3.29 9.28 26.78
CA GLY A 427 -2.57 10.55 26.79
C GLY A 427 -1.30 10.59 25.94
N ARG A 428 -1.05 9.55 25.11
CA ARG A 428 0.00 9.52 24.11
C ARG A 428 -0.58 9.54 22.69
N ASP A 429 0.21 10.05 21.75
CA ASP A 429 -0.16 10.13 20.34
C ASP A 429 0.69 9.14 19.56
N TRP A 430 0.07 8.07 19.11
CA TRP A 430 0.71 7.10 18.23
C TRP A 430 0.38 7.42 16.78
N GLU A 431 1.32 7.18 15.87
CA GLU A 431 1.12 7.33 14.43
C GLU A 431 1.23 5.96 13.76
N PHE A 432 0.19 5.58 13.06
CA PHE A 432 0.21 4.47 12.11
C PHE A 432 0.64 5.02 10.75
N SER A 433 1.72 4.48 10.17
CA SER A 433 2.26 4.90 8.87
C SER A 433 2.35 3.67 7.96
N ALA A 434 1.71 3.74 6.78
CA ALA A 434 1.66 2.65 5.81
C ALA A 434 2.54 2.91 4.59
N TYR A 435 3.06 1.81 4.03
CA TYR A 435 3.95 1.77 2.87
C TYR A 435 3.49 0.65 1.92
N THR A 436 3.40 0.96 0.63
CA THR A 436 3.01 -0.01 -0.39
C THR A 436 4.22 -0.62 -1.08
N ALA A 437 4.22 -1.94 -1.24
CA ALA A 437 5.15 -2.67 -2.09
C ALA A 437 4.59 -2.78 -3.50
N ASP A 438 5.47 -3.09 -4.47
CA ASP A 438 5.06 -3.35 -5.85
C ASP A 438 4.01 -4.46 -5.95
N VAL A 439 4.08 -5.46 -5.07
CA VAL A 439 3.10 -6.56 -4.98
C VAL A 439 1.69 -6.04 -4.66
N TYR A 440 1.56 -5.08 -3.74
CA TYR A 440 0.27 -4.43 -3.44
C TYR A 440 -0.30 -3.73 -4.66
N LEU A 441 0.55 -2.96 -5.37
CA LEU A 441 0.16 -2.24 -6.57
C LEU A 441 -0.24 -3.18 -7.72
N GLN A 442 0.36 -4.37 -7.80
CA GLN A 442 0.06 -5.38 -8.81
C GLN A 442 -1.30 -6.06 -8.57
N GLN A 443 -1.64 -6.36 -7.32
CA GLN A 443 -2.92 -6.96 -6.95
C GLN A 443 -4.12 -6.03 -7.21
N GLN A 444 -3.90 -4.73 -7.19
CA GLN A 444 -4.90 -3.68 -7.40
C GLN A 444 -5.09 -3.29 -8.88
N ARG A 445 -4.63 -4.12 -9.85
CA ARG A 445 -4.79 -3.80 -11.28
C ARG A 445 -6.24 -4.00 -11.72
N PRO A 446 -6.95 -2.91 -12.08
CA PRO A 446 -8.36 -3.02 -12.42
C PRO A 446 -8.52 -3.73 -13.78
N LEU A 447 -9.49 -4.65 -13.87
CA LEU A 447 -9.88 -5.31 -15.13
C LEU A 447 -10.24 -4.32 -16.23
N ILE A 448 -10.68 -3.13 -15.85
CA ILE A 448 -11.02 -2.04 -16.75
C ILE A 448 -9.82 -1.60 -17.63
N ALA A 449 -8.59 -1.65 -17.09
CA ALA A 449 -7.38 -1.32 -17.85
C ALA A 449 -7.13 -2.31 -19.01
N TRP A 450 -7.48 -3.58 -18.81
CA TRP A 450 -7.40 -4.61 -19.83
C TRP A 450 -8.47 -4.42 -20.91
N GLY A 451 -9.72 -4.18 -20.49
CA GLY A 451 -10.86 -4.00 -21.40
C GLY A 451 -10.73 -2.77 -22.27
N MET A 452 -10.26 -1.66 -21.70
CA MET A 452 -10.07 -0.40 -22.43
C MET A 452 -9.14 -0.53 -23.64
N GLY A 453 -8.05 -1.28 -23.53
CA GLY A 453 -7.16 -1.54 -24.66
C GLY A 453 -7.86 -2.26 -25.81
N GLY A 454 -8.62 -3.32 -25.52
CA GLY A 454 -9.40 -4.05 -26.51
C GLY A 454 -10.48 -3.18 -27.18
N ILE A 455 -11.23 -2.43 -26.37
CA ILE A 455 -12.26 -1.49 -26.86
C ILE A 455 -11.63 -0.42 -27.77
N ALA A 456 -10.47 0.13 -27.39
CA ALA A 456 -9.75 1.11 -28.19
C ALA A 456 -9.34 0.56 -29.55
N ILE A 457 -8.84 -0.67 -29.64
CA ILE A 457 -8.51 -1.33 -30.90
C ILE A 457 -9.76 -1.48 -31.77
N ILE A 458 -10.87 -1.95 -31.21
CA ILE A 458 -12.13 -2.18 -31.94
C ILE A 458 -12.67 -0.85 -32.48
N ILE A 459 -12.77 0.18 -31.63
CA ILE A 459 -13.28 1.50 -32.04
C ILE A 459 -12.38 2.10 -33.12
N THR A 460 -11.04 2.01 -32.95
CA THR A 460 -10.09 2.51 -33.94
C THR A 460 -10.24 1.79 -35.29
N GLY A 461 -10.36 0.47 -35.26
CA GLY A 461 -10.58 -0.33 -36.48
C GLY A 461 -11.89 0.03 -37.20
N LEU A 462 -13.00 0.15 -36.46
CA LEU A 462 -14.30 0.55 -37.03
C LEU A 462 -14.27 1.96 -37.62
N MET A 463 -13.66 2.90 -36.92
CA MET A 463 -13.52 4.29 -37.42
C MET A 463 -12.67 4.34 -38.70
N GLN A 464 -11.59 3.57 -38.78
CA GLN A 464 -10.78 3.49 -39.99
C GLN A 464 -11.55 2.88 -41.16
N LEU A 465 -12.32 1.82 -40.92
CA LEU A 465 -13.19 1.23 -41.93
C LEU A 465 -14.21 2.24 -42.46
N LEU A 466 -14.86 3.03 -41.60
CA LEU A 466 -15.78 4.09 -41.98
C LEU A 466 -15.09 5.16 -42.82
N VAL A 467 -13.91 5.63 -42.44
CA VAL A 467 -13.14 6.63 -43.19
C VAL A 467 -12.75 6.10 -44.58
N VAL A 468 -12.28 4.86 -44.66
CA VAL A 468 -11.93 4.23 -45.96
C VAL A 468 -13.19 4.03 -46.82
N GLY A 469 -14.29 3.55 -46.24
CA GLY A 469 -15.54 3.34 -46.95
C GLY A 469 -16.15 4.63 -47.49
N MET A 470 -16.17 5.70 -46.69
CA MET A 470 -16.60 7.01 -47.15
C MET A 470 -15.72 7.55 -48.29
N ALA A 471 -14.40 7.45 -48.16
CA ALA A 471 -13.47 7.86 -49.21
C ALA A 471 -13.66 7.06 -50.52
N GLY A 472 -13.92 5.75 -50.41
CA GLY A 472 -14.23 4.91 -51.56
C GLY A 472 -15.50 5.32 -52.29
N ARG A 473 -16.59 5.57 -51.56
CA ARG A 473 -17.88 6.02 -52.14
C ARG A 473 -17.78 7.40 -52.83
N VAL A 474 -17.06 8.34 -52.19
CA VAL A 474 -16.85 9.66 -52.82
C VAL A 474 -16.08 9.53 -54.12
N ASN A 475 -15.09 8.67 -54.21
CA ASN A 475 -14.34 8.42 -55.43
C ASN A 475 -15.21 7.77 -56.54
N GLU A 476 -16.07 6.84 -56.16
CA GLU A 476 -17.00 6.20 -57.10
C GLU A 476 -17.99 7.20 -57.67
N ILE A 477 -18.59 8.05 -56.82
CA ILE A 477 -19.52 9.13 -57.29
C ILE A 477 -18.81 10.09 -58.24
N ARG A 478 -17.57 10.49 -57.93
CA ARG A 478 -16.78 11.35 -58.84
C ARG A 478 -16.51 10.69 -60.18
N ARG A 479 -16.04 9.45 -60.17
CA ARG A 479 -15.78 8.71 -61.44
C ARG A 479 -17.05 8.62 -62.31
N THR A 480 -18.20 8.41 -61.68
CA THR A 480 -19.49 8.36 -62.36
C THR A 480 -19.85 9.73 -62.95
N ASN A 481 -19.69 10.81 -62.14
CA ASN A 481 -19.94 12.17 -62.62
C ASN A 481 -19.01 12.58 -63.76
N ASP A 482 -17.69 12.29 -63.64
CA ASP A 482 -16.73 12.59 -64.70
C ASP A 482 -17.04 11.82 -65.99
N ALA A 483 -17.45 10.54 -65.89
CA ALA A 483 -17.90 9.76 -67.04
C ALA A 483 -19.17 10.30 -67.67
N VAL A 484 -20.13 10.73 -66.88
CA VAL A 484 -21.36 11.36 -67.37
C VAL A 484 -21.07 12.73 -68.04
N SER A 485 -20.19 13.54 -67.43
CA SER A 485 -19.77 14.80 -68.06
C SER A 485 -19.05 14.58 -69.38
N ALA A 486 -18.11 13.64 -69.44
CA ALA A 486 -17.44 13.31 -70.69
C ALA A 486 -18.38 12.76 -71.78
N TYR A 487 -19.39 11.98 -71.37
CA TYR A 487 -20.43 11.50 -72.26
C TYR A 487 -21.30 12.64 -72.80
N LEU A 488 -21.68 13.60 -71.96
CA LEU A 488 -22.44 14.78 -72.35
C LEU A 488 -21.64 15.70 -73.30
N ASP A 489 -20.36 15.95 -73.00
CA ASP A 489 -19.46 16.73 -73.84
C ASP A 489 -19.29 16.11 -75.24
N ASN A 490 -19.24 14.75 -75.31
CA ASN A 490 -19.19 14.06 -76.61
C ASN A 490 -20.52 14.04 -77.37
N LEU A 491 -21.67 14.28 -76.73
CA LEU A 491 -22.96 14.37 -77.34
C LEU A 491 -23.25 15.79 -77.88
N PHE A 492 -22.61 16.80 -77.32
CA PHE A 492 -22.85 18.20 -77.70
C PHE A 492 -21.75 18.82 -78.59
N ASN A 493 -20.65 18.11 -78.86
CA ASN A 493 -19.65 18.43 -79.88
C ASN A 493 -19.79 17.50 -81.09
#